data_0a6506638209bf11ea1dfdf235042b12
#
_entry.id   0a6506638209bf11ea1dfdf235042b12
#
_cell.length_a   1.000
_cell.length_b   1.000
_cell.length_c   1.000
_cell.angle_alpha   90.00
_cell.angle_beta   90.00
_cell.angle_gamma   90.00
#
_symmetry.space_group_name_H-M   'P 1'
#
loop_
_entity.id
_entity.type
_entity.pdbx_description
1 polymer ?
#
loop_
_entity_poly.entity_id
_entity_poly.type
_entity_poly.pdbx_seq_one_letter_code
_entity_poly.pdbx_strand_id
1 'polypeptide(L)'
;MQRAQIILRCAEGLSGSTISKELNTEQNTVSKWVKRWIESELKHSRGDQSDDSNAQEARPINDWPDALRDAQRSGAPLKFTPEQFVSIVALACKEPSQCGREITNWTHRELRDESVKQEIVEQISERHIGRILADASLQPHRNRYWLNGKEDPDKRQRITDICACYRKAQETSTEAVYYSIDEMTGVQALERIANDIAMKPGQPRRVEFEYRRHGTTCLMAARNVSTGAVSGWCNPTRTEEDFNKFIIDLLDKDPERRQHHLICDNLNTHKSESLVLLVAAIEGDEQDLGVKGKTGILKSIASREKYLTDPLHEIVFHYTPKHASWLNQIEVWFSILVRKLLKWISVKSVDELTSRIHKFIDHYNRTMAKPFQWNYKIKESQLFPPRCTRTKAPPIISLSGLNHTARCAYLCQPLPRFDQWW
;
A
#
# COMPACT_ATOMS: atom_id res chain seq x y z
N MET A 1 -16.23 37.76 -12.73
CA MET A 1 -17.23 38.69 -12.23
C MET A 1 -17.56 39.83 -13.21
N GLN A 2 -16.60 40.65 -13.66
CA GLN A 2 -16.82 41.80 -14.54
C GLN A 2 -17.55 41.48 -15.88
N ARG A 3 -17.25 40.33 -16.51
CA ARG A 3 -17.89 39.88 -17.76
C ARG A 3 -19.39 39.62 -17.59
N ALA A 4 -19.78 39.00 -16.49
CA ALA A 4 -21.19 38.76 -16.16
C ALA A 4 -21.94 40.09 -15.91
N GLN A 5 -21.29 41.06 -15.26
CA GLN A 5 -21.86 42.39 -15.03
C GLN A 5 -22.10 43.15 -16.36
N ILE A 6 -21.19 43.02 -17.35
CA ILE A 6 -21.40 43.61 -18.69
C ILE A 6 -22.68 43.05 -19.32
N ILE A 7 -22.89 41.74 -19.28
CA ILE A 7 -24.08 41.13 -19.90
C ILE A 7 -25.35 41.51 -19.13
N LEU A 8 -25.35 41.50 -17.80
CA LEU A 8 -26.49 41.91 -16.99
C LEU A 8 -26.89 43.36 -17.25
N ARG A 9 -25.91 44.27 -17.28
CA ARG A 9 -26.18 45.71 -17.59
C ARG A 9 -26.68 45.90 -19.01
N CYS A 10 -26.21 45.11 -19.96
CA CYS A 10 -26.73 45.12 -21.31
C CYS A 10 -28.19 44.65 -21.39
N ALA A 11 -28.55 43.60 -20.62
CA ALA A 11 -29.92 43.09 -20.50
C ALA A 11 -30.87 44.09 -19.82
N GLU A 12 -30.34 44.95 -18.95
CA GLU A 12 -31.09 46.12 -18.36
C GLU A 12 -31.31 47.25 -19.37
N GLY A 13 -30.83 47.14 -20.62
CA GLY A 13 -31.02 48.14 -21.66
C GLY A 13 -30.00 49.30 -21.67
N LEU A 14 -28.94 49.21 -20.89
CA LEU A 14 -27.91 50.26 -20.83
C LEU A 14 -27.04 50.24 -22.08
N SER A 15 -26.66 51.44 -22.55
CA SER A 15 -25.78 51.58 -23.74
C SER A 15 -24.35 51.12 -23.41
N GLY A 16 -23.65 50.60 -24.43
CA GLY A 16 -22.26 50.16 -24.27
C GLY A 16 -21.31 51.24 -23.74
N SER A 17 -21.57 52.50 -24.02
CA SER A 17 -20.82 53.65 -23.51
C SER A 17 -21.11 53.91 -22.01
N THR A 18 -22.34 53.71 -21.57
CA THR A 18 -22.72 53.80 -20.15
C THR A 18 -22.09 52.69 -19.35
N ILE A 19 -22.19 51.44 -19.83
CA ILE A 19 -21.58 50.24 -19.17
C ILE A 19 -20.06 50.39 -19.07
N SER A 20 -19.42 50.92 -20.12
CA SER A 20 -17.97 51.19 -20.16
C SER A 20 -17.54 52.13 -19.03
N LYS A 21 -18.30 53.20 -18.80
CA LYS A 21 -18.03 54.17 -17.73
C LYS A 21 -18.31 53.60 -16.34
N GLU A 22 -19.43 52.90 -16.17
CA GLU A 22 -19.81 52.32 -14.85
C GLU A 22 -18.82 51.25 -14.40
N LEU A 23 -18.39 50.37 -15.32
CA LEU A 23 -17.51 49.27 -14.98
C LEU A 23 -16.02 49.57 -15.17
N ASN A 24 -15.68 50.85 -15.49
CA ASN A 24 -14.32 51.33 -15.75
C ASN A 24 -13.56 50.37 -16.70
N THR A 25 -14.16 50.09 -17.83
CA THR A 25 -13.62 49.20 -18.86
C THR A 25 -13.73 49.85 -20.25
N GLU A 26 -12.95 49.33 -21.20
CA GLU A 26 -13.00 49.86 -22.57
C GLU A 26 -14.29 49.48 -23.30
N GLN A 27 -14.85 50.36 -24.08
CA GLN A 27 -16.07 50.16 -24.87
C GLN A 27 -15.91 48.95 -25.83
N ASN A 28 -14.73 48.74 -26.38
CA ASN A 28 -14.41 47.58 -27.22
C ASN A 28 -14.55 46.27 -26.45
N THR A 29 -14.18 46.26 -25.18
CA THR A 29 -14.34 45.10 -24.29
C THR A 29 -15.81 44.79 -24.03
N VAL A 30 -16.63 45.82 -23.81
CA VAL A 30 -18.09 45.68 -23.67
C VAL A 30 -18.69 45.08 -24.96
N SER A 31 -18.41 45.67 -26.09
CA SER A 31 -18.91 45.22 -27.41
C SER A 31 -18.49 43.78 -27.73
N LYS A 32 -17.24 43.43 -27.41
CA LYS A 32 -16.71 42.05 -27.59
C LYS A 32 -17.49 41.01 -26.78
N TRP A 33 -17.77 41.28 -25.51
CA TRP A 33 -18.45 40.32 -24.65
C TRP A 33 -19.95 40.22 -24.95
N VAL A 34 -20.61 41.34 -25.31
CA VAL A 34 -21.99 41.33 -25.75
C VAL A 34 -22.14 40.56 -27.05
N LYS A 35 -21.29 40.82 -28.06
CA LYS A 35 -21.30 40.08 -29.32
C LYS A 35 -21.13 38.58 -29.10
N ARG A 36 -20.16 38.19 -28.29
CA ARG A 36 -19.88 36.78 -28.00
C ARG A 36 -21.05 36.09 -27.26
N TRP A 37 -21.71 36.80 -26.39
CA TRP A 37 -22.92 36.33 -25.72
C TRP A 37 -24.04 36.06 -26.71
N ILE A 38 -24.35 37.04 -27.59
CA ILE A 38 -25.36 36.90 -28.61
C ILE A 38 -25.05 35.75 -29.58
N GLU A 39 -23.80 35.60 -30.01
CA GLU A 39 -23.37 34.47 -30.84
C GLU A 39 -23.55 33.13 -30.16
N SER A 40 -23.32 33.04 -28.85
CA SER A 40 -23.55 31.84 -28.06
C SER A 40 -25.03 31.51 -27.97
N GLU A 41 -25.89 32.50 -27.72
CA GLU A 41 -27.34 32.34 -27.69
C GLU A 41 -27.92 31.90 -29.05
N LEU A 42 -27.46 32.48 -30.16
CA LEU A 42 -27.87 32.11 -31.50
C LEU A 42 -27.44 30.69 -31.89
N LYS A 43 -26.28 30.20 -31.42
CA LYS A 43 -25.85 28.83 -31.65
C LYS A 43 -26.74 27.83 -30.91
N HIS A 44 -27.15 28.11 -29.69
CA HIS A 44 -28.05 27.25 -28.93
C HIS A 44 -29.47 27.25 -29.52
N SER A 45 -29.96 28.39 -29.97
CA SER A 45 -31.28 28.51 -30.60
C SER A 45 -31.40 27.79 -31.95
N ARG A 46 -30.28 27.51 -32.64
CA ARG A 46 -30.24 26.75 -33.90
C ARG A 46 -30.02 25.24 -33.72
N GLY A 47 -29.60 24.80 -32.54
CA GLY A 47 -29.37 23.40 -32.21
C GLY A 47 -30.62 22.64 -31.74
N ASP A 48 -31.69 23.34 -31.36
CA ASP A 48 -32.92 22.77 -30.80
C ASP A 48 -34.04 22.65 -31.87
N GLN A 49 -33.74 22.23 -33.11
CA GLN A 49 -34.74 21.72 -34.03
C GLN A 49 -34.74 20.18 -34.04
N SER A 50 -35.01 19.56 -32.89
CA SER A 50 -35.57 18.22 -32.81
C SER A 50 -36.89 18.33 -32.03
N ASP A 51 -37.98 17.97 -32.72
CA ASP A 51 -39.35 17.90 -32.18
C ASP A 51 -39.44 17.45 -30.73
N ASP A 52 -39.80 18.39 -29.86
CA ASP A 52 -40.70 18.07 -28.73
C ASP A 52 -41.33 19.37 -28.20
N SER A 53 -42.61 19.53 -28.54
CA SER A 53 -43.47 20.58 -28.04
C SER A 53 -43.91 20.25 -26.61
N ASN A 54 -43.14 20.69 -25.63
CA ASN A 54 -43.61 21.07 -24.28
C ASN A 54 -42.39 21.23 -23.33
N ALA A 55 -42.07 22.46 -23.06
CA ALA A 55 -41.63 22.95 -21.75
C ALA A 55 -40.79 24.22 -21.92
N GLN A 56 -41.37 25.35 -21.58
CA GLN A 56 -40.61 26.52 -21.14
C GLN A 56 -39.95 26.20 -19.80
N GLU A 57 -38.96 25.35 -19.77
CA GLU A 57 -38.09 25.17 -18.62
C GLU A 57 -36.89 26.09 -18.73
N ALA A 58 -36.73 26.94 -17.70
CA ALA A 58 -35.57 27.77 -17.50
C ALA A 58 -34.29 26.93 -17.59
N ARG A 59 -33.35 27.33 -18.48
CA ARG A 59 -32.06 26.64 -18.69
C ARG A 59 -31.36 26.37 -17.36
N PRO A 60 -30.77 25.19 -17.18
CA PRO A 60 -29.95 24.91 -16.02
C PRO A 60 -28.78 25.92 -15.95
N ILE A 61 -28.58 26.52 -14.79
CA ILE A 61 -27.57 27.57 -14.47
C ILE A 61 -26.13 27.14 -14.85
N ASN A 62 -25.89 25.88 -15.20
CA ASN A 62 -24.56 25.32 -15.47
C ASN A 62 -23.96 25.67 -16.84
N ASP A 63 -24.74 26.09 -17.85
CA ASP A 63 -24.23 26.41 -19.21
C ASP A 63 -23.76 27.87 -19.39
N TRP A 64 -24.06 28.72 -18.46
CA TRP A 64 -23.70 30.14 -18.48
C TRP A 64 -22.18 30.44 -18.39
N PRO A 65 -21.35 29.64 -17.70
CA PRO A 65 -19.92 29.93 -17.58
C PRO A 65 -19.15 29.86 -18.89
N ASP A 66 -19.56 29.04 -19.87
CA ASP A 66 -18.77 28.80 -21.09
C ASP A 66 -18.78 29.96 -22.07
N ALA A 67 -19.90 30.68 -22.20
CA ALA A 67 -19.97 31.90 -23.02
C ALA A 67 -19.06 33.01 -22.49
N LEU A 68 -18.80 33.03 -21.19
CA LEU A 68 -17.99 34.03 -20.49
C LEU A 68 -16.53 33.61 -20.30
N ARG A 69 -16.15 32.42 -20.71
CA ARG A 69 -14.75 31.96 -20.65
C ARG A 69 -13.92 32.57 -21.75
N ASP A 70 -12.62 32.70 -21.55
CA ASP A 70 -11.71 33.08 -22.60
C ASP A 70 -11.72 32.03 -23.73
N ALA A 71 -11.73 32.49 -24.96
CA ALA A 71 -11.54 31.61 -26.12
C ALA A 71 -10.15 30.96 -26.01
N GLN A 72 -10.09 29.69 -26.38
CA GLN A 72 -8.82 29.00 -26.48
C GLN A 72 -7.91 29.72 -27.47
N ARG A 73 -6.76 30.16 -27.00
CA ARG A 73 -5.78 30.85 -27.84
C ARG A 73 -4.96 29.81 -28.60
N SER A 74 -4.57 30.10 -29.82
CA SER A 74 -3.69 29.26 -30.63
C SER A 74 -2.27 29.18 -30.07
N GLY A 75 -1.96 28.90 -28.90
CA GLY A 75 -0.63 28.81 -28.29
C GLY A 75 0.59 28.99 -29.22
N ALA A 76 1.77 28.90 -28.65
CA ALA A 76 2.98 28.83 -29.49
C ALA A 76 3.00 27.50 -30.30
N PRO A 77 3.53 27.46 -31.51
CA PRO A 77 3.72 26.23 -32.26
C PRO A 77 4.43 25.17 -31.44
N LEU A 78 4.04 23.92 -31.61
CA LEU A 78 4.72 22.78 -30.91
C LEU A 78 6.19 22.76 -31.33
N LYS A 79 7.08 22.77 -30.36
CA LYS A 79 8.54 22.74 -30.59
C LYS A 79 9.01 21.37 -31.10
N PHE A 80 8.29 20.32 -30.74
CA PHE A 80 8.61 18.92 -31.06
C PHE A 80 7.45 18.28 -31.81
N THR A 81 7.76 17.41 -32.75
CA THR A 81 6.73 16.69 -33.51
C THR A 81 6.07 15.60 -32.64
N PRO A 82 4.85 15.14 -32.98
CA PRO A 82 4.21 14.03 -32.28
C PRO A 82 5.07 12.75 -32.28
N GLU A 83 5.81 12.49 -33.37
CA GLU A 83 6.71 11.33 -33.49
C GLU A 83 7.88 11.42 -32.52
N GLN A 84 8.47 12.62 -32.36
CA GLN A 84 9.53 12.87 -31.37
C GLN A 84 9.02 12.68 -29.96
N PHE A 85 7.80 13.15 -29.65
CA PHE A 85 7.16 12.94 -28.37
C PHE A 85 7.00 11.45 -28.06
N VAL A 86 6.42 10.68 -28.99
CA VAL A 86 6.21 9.23 -28.85
C VAL A 86 7.55 8.50 -28.67
N SER A 87 8.58 8.89 -29.42
CA SER A 87 9.93 8.27 -29.33
C SER A 87 10.58 8.51 -27.98
N ILE A 88 10.47 9.73 -27.40
CA ILE A 88 10.97 10.04 -26.06
C ILE A 88 10.21 9.24 -24.99
N VAL A 89 8.88 9.14 -25.13
CA VAL A 89 8.04 8.33 -24.22
C VAL A 89 8.43 6.85 -24.31
N ALA A 90 8.63 6.31 -25.51
CA ALA A 90 9.07 4.93 -25.72
C ALA A 90 10.48 4.68 -25.14
N LEU A 91 11.40 5.65 -25.27
CA LEU A 91 12.72 5.59 -24.65
C LEU A 91 12.62 5.55 -23.11
N ALA A 92 11.77 6.36 -22.53
CA ALA A 92 11.55 6.40 -21.07
C ALA A 92 10.97 5.09 -20.51
N CYS A 93 10.29 4.28 -21.33
CA CYS A 93 9.77 2.97 -20.98
C CYS A 93 10.78 1.83 -21.14
N LYS A 94 11.93 2.07 -21.78
CA LYS A 94 13.01 1.07 -21.87
C LYS A 94 13.85 1.07 -20.60
N GLU A 95 14.48 -0.05 -20.30
CA GLU A 95 15.51 -0.10 -19.26
C GLU A 95 16.75 0.66 -19.74
N PRO A 96 17.35 1.53 -18.88
CA PRO A 96 18.57 2.27 -19.26
C PRO A 96 19.72 1.39 -19.73
N SER A 97 19.86 0.18 -19.16
CA SER A 97 20.86 -0.83 -19.56
C SER A 97 20.76 -1.23 -21.03
N GLN A 98 19.57 -1.27 -21.62
CA GLN A 98 19.34 -1.55 -23.03
C GLN A 98 19.88 -0.45 -23.96
N CYS A 99 20.16 0.72 -23.40
CA CYS A 99 20.78 1.85 -24.08
C CYS A 99 22.27 2.01 -23.73
N GLY A 100 22.86 1.00 -23.05
CA GLY A 100 24.27 1.01 -22.62
C GLY A 100 24.55 1.95 -21.46
N ARG A 101 23.53 2.21 -20.61
CA ARG A 101 23.70 3.04 -19.39
C ARG A 101 23.58 2.16 -18.16
N GLU A 102 24.61 2.12 -17.34
CA GLU A 102 24.69 1.32 -16.12
C GLU A 102 23.97 1.99 -14.96
N ILE A 103 22.68 2.31 -15.17
CA ILE A 103 21.78 2.90 -14.16
C ILE A 103 20.45 2.13 -14.17
N THR A 104 19.74 2.14 -13.05
CA THR A 104 18.48 1.39 -12.89
C THR A 104 17.24 2.21 -13.27
N ASN A 105 17.33 3.53 -13.24
CA ASN A 105 16.20 4.41 -13.51
C ASN A 105 16.63 5.61 -14.36
N TRP A 106 15.73 6.05 -15.23
CA TRP A 106 15.94 7.28 -15.99
C TRP A 106 15.75 8.51 -15.11
N THR A 107 16.73 9.43 -15.16
CA THR A 107 16.54 10.83 -14.76
C THR A 107 16.18 11.68 -15.98
N HIS A 108 15.65 12.88 -15.74
CA HIS A 108 15.35 13.80 -16.85
C HIS A 108 16.63 14.16 -17.66
N ARG A 109 17.76 14.27 -16.96
CA ARG A 109 19.07 14.52 -17.58
C ARG A 109 19.49 13.37 -18.47
N GLU A 110 19.43 12.16 -17.97
CA GLU A 110 19.81 10.97 -18.72
C GLU A 110 18.92 10.75 -19.96
N LEU A 111 17.62 10.99 -19.84
CA LEU A 111 16.69 10.92 -20.97
C LEU A 111 16.95 12.01 -22.00
N ARG A 112 17.30 13.24 -21.57
CA ARG A 112 17.72 14.31 -22.48
C ARG A 112 18.93 13.88 -23.29
N ASP A 113 19.97 13.43 -22.60
CA ASP A 113 21.25 13.07 -23.23
C ASP A 113 21.09 11.88 -24.18
N GLU A 114 20.26 10.90 -23.81
CA GLU A 114 19.99 9.73 -24.65
C GLU A 114 19.09 10.08 -25.84
N SER A 115 18.12 10.98 -25.67
CA SER A 115 17.28 11.45 -26.78
C SER A 115 18.06 12.19 -27.85
N VAL A 116 19.09 12.95 -27.45
CA VAL A 116 20.02 13.63 -28.38
C VAL A 116 20.96 12.60 -29.01
N LYS A 117 21.55 11.68 -28.23
CA LYS A 117 22.44 10.63 -28.71
C LYS A 117 21.78 9.71 -29.77
N GLN A 118 20.49 9.39 -29.58
CA GLN A 118 19.71 8.59 -30.53
C GLN A 118 19.09 9.43 -31.67
N GLU A 119 19.49 10.69 -31.80
CA GLU A 119 19.02 11.61 -32.85
C GLU A 119 17.50 11.77 -32.92
N ILE A 120 16.78 11.49 -31.80
CA ILE A 120 15.34 11.72 -31.71
C ILE A 120 15.04 13.21 -31.78
N VAL A 121 15.91 14.03 -31.16
CA VAL A 121 15.86 15.49 -31.16
C VAL A 121 17.26 16.05 -31.22
N GLU A 122 17.45 17.18 -31.88
CA GLU A 122 18.74 17.90 -31.90
C GLU A 122 19.08 18.46 -30.52
N GLN A 123 18.11 19.05 -29.84
CA GLN A 123 18.26 19.64 -28.52
C GLN A 123 16.95 19.67 -27.75
N ILE A 124 16.99 19.28 -26.46
CA ILE A 124 15.86 19.36 -25.55
C ILE A 124 16.35 19.71 -24.14
N SER A 125 15.55 20.45 -23.35
CA SER A 125 15.88 20.73 -21.97
C SER A 125 15.33 19.65 -21.02
N GLU A 126 15.97 19.44 -19.87
CA GLU A 126 15.49 18.53 -18.82
C GLU A 126 14.06 18.86 -18.35
N ARG A 127 13.75 20.17 -18.27
CA ARG A 127 12.41 20.64 -17.91
C ARG A 127 11.38 20.22 -18.96
N HIS A 128 11.74 20.18 -20.25
CA HIS A 128 10.83 19.76 -21.30
C HIS A 128 10.63 18.24 -21.29
N ILE A 129 11.69 17.46 -21.05
CA ILE A 129 11.57 16.03 -20.77
C ILE A 129 10.57 15.80 -19.63
N GLY A 130 10.70 16.54 -18.51
CA GLY A 130 9.78 16.43 -17.38
C GLY A 130 8.32 16.73 -17.76
N ARG A 131 8.06 17.69 -18.67
CA ARG A 131 6.70 17.97 -19.19
C ARG A 131 6.19 16.81 -20.04
N ILE A 132 6.99 16.30 -20.98
CA ILE A 132 6.64 15.14 -21.82
C ILE A 132 6.26 13.94 -20.95
N LEU A 133 7.06 13.64 -19.93
CA LEU A 133 6.78 12.54 -18.99
C LEU A 133 5.50 12.79 -18.17
N ALA A 134 5.25 14.01 -17.74
CA ALA A 134 4.03 14.38 -17.02
C ALA A 134 2.78 14.24 -17.90
N ASP A 135 2.85 14.71 -19.14
CA ASP A 135 1.76 14.61 -20.12
C ASP A 135 1.47 13.14 -20.46
N ALA A 136 2.51 12.29 -20.50
CA ALA A 136 2.39 10.85 -20.68
C ALA A 136 2.06 10.08 -19.38
N SER A 137 1.92 10.78 -18.23
CA SER A 137 1.71 10.15 -16.90
C SER A 137 2.80 9.16 -16.51
N LEU A 138 4.03 9.34 -16.97
CA LEU A 138 5.17 8.50 -16.69
C LEU A 138 6.03 9.05 -15.55
N GLN A 139 6.46 8.14 -14.67
CA GLN A 139 7.33 8.46 -13.54
C GLN A 139 8.48 7.44 -13.45
N PRO A 140 9.49 7.51 -14.34
CA PRO A 140 10.56 6.51 -14.44
C PRO A 140 11.38 6.33 -13.16
N HIS A 141 11.40 7.32 -12.29
CA HIS A 141 12.08 7.31 -10.99
C HIS A 141 11.30 6.58 -9.88
N ARG A 142 10.03 6.16 -10.15
CA ARG A 142 9.17 5.50 -9.16
C ARG A 142 9.07 4.01 -9.46
N ASN A 143 9.68 3.21 -8.60
CA ASN A 143 9.55 1.76 -8.63
C ASN A 143 8.57 1.30 -7.55
N ARG A 144 7.78 0.28 -7.88
CA ARG A 144 6.94 -0.44 -6.92
C ARG A 144 7.25 -1.91 -7.02
N TYR A 145 7.38 -2.55 -5.87
CA TYR A 145 7.44 -4.01 -5.85
C TYR A 145 6.09 -4.59 -6.26
N TRP A 146 6.11 -5.60 -7.08
CA TRP A 146 4.94 -6.43 -7.37
C TRP A 146 5.32 -7.89 -7.23
N LEU A 147 4.36 -8.70 -6.85
CA LEU A 147 4.58 -10.11 -6.60
C LEU A 147 4.16 -10.91 -7.84
N ASN A 148 5.14 -11.51 -8.52
CA ASN A 148 4.92 -12.49 -9.58
C ASN A 148 5.10 -13.89 -9.01
N GLY A 149 4.25 -14.26 -8.05
CA GLY A 149 4.27 -15.59 -7.45
C GLY A 149 3.43 -16.58 -8.26
N LYS A 150 3.82 -17.87 -8.23
CA LYS A 150 2.90 -18.95 -8.61
C LYS A 150 1.69 -18.85 -7.69
N GLU A 151 0.48 -18.99 -8.24
CA GLU A 151 -0.73 -19.05 -7.45
C GLU A 151 -0.60 -20.17 -6.41
N ASP A 152 -0.74 -19.83 -5.14
CA ASP A 152 -0.87 -20.81 -4.06
C ASP A 152 -2.33 -21.27 -4.05
N PRO A 153 -2.63 -22.51 -4.44
CA PRO A 153 -4.00 -23.01 -4.53
C PRO A 153 -4.71 -22.99 -3.18
N ASP A 154 -3.96 -23.12 -2.09
CA ASP A 154 -4.50 -23.18 -0.74
C ASP A 154 -4.61 -21.81 -0.07
N LYS A 155 -4.14 -20.75 -0.75
CA LYS A 155 -4.10 -19.39 -0.19
C LYS A 155 -5.46 -18.93 0.32
N ARG A 156 -6.51 -19.13 -0.47
CA ARG A 156 -7.88 -18.73 -0.11
C ARG A 156 -8.37 -19.48 1.13
N GLN A 157 -8.13 -20.79 1.16
CA GLN A 157 -8.55 -21.65 2.26
C GLN A 157 -7.86 -21.22 3.56
N ARG A 158 -6.53 -21.02 3.54
CA ARG A 158 -5.74 -20.57 4.69
C ARG A 158 -6.19 -19.19 5.20
N ILE A 159 -6.46 -18.23 4.30
CA ILE A 159 -7.01 -16.92 4.70
C ILE A 159 -8.36 -17.09 5.38
N THR A 160 -9.24 -17.92 4.82
CA THR A 160 -10.56 -18.18 5.37
C THR A 160 -10.49 -18.80 6.74
N ASP A 161 -9.61 -19.79 6.93
CA ASP A 161 -9.35 -20.48 8.20
C ASP A 161 -8.87 -19.51 9.28
N ILE A 162 -7.84 -18.72 9.01
CA ILE A 162 -7.32 -17.71 9.95
C ILE A 162 -8.38 -16.65 10.30
N CYS A 163 -9.16 -16.20 9.32
CA CYS A 163 -10.27 -15.28 9.57
C CYS A 163 -11.36 -15.93 10.45
N ALA A 164 -11.58 -17.23 10.32
CA ALA A 164 -12.49 -17.97 11.18
C ALA A 164 -11.96 -18.07 12.62
N CYS A 165 -10.65 -18.35 12.79
CA CYS A 165 -9.98 -18.33 14.09
C CYS A 165 -10.16 -16.98 14.79
N TYR A 166 -9.93 -15.88 14.09
CA TYR A 166 -10.08 -14.53 14.67
C TYR A 166 -11.53 -14.18 15.04
N ARG A 167 -12.52 -14.69 14.32
CA ARG A 167 -13.93 -14.52 14.68
C ARG A 167 -14.30 -15.37 15.90
N LYS A 168 -13.93 -16.65 15.90
CA LYS A 168 -14.16 -17.55 17.04
C LYS A 168 -13.50 -17.05 18.32
N ALA A 169 -12.30 -16.48 18.24
CA ALA A 169 -11.62 -15.89 19.37
C ALA A 169 -12.36 -14.69 20.00
N GLN A 170 -13.28 -14.06 19.26
CA GLN A 170 -14.12 -12.97 19.79
C GLN A 170 -15.42 -13.48 20.42
N GLU A 171 -15.76 -14.76 20.21
CA GLU A 171 -16.89 -15.40 20.86
C GLU A 171 -16.50 -15.75 22.31
N THR A 172 -17.44 -15.64 23.24
CA THR A 172 -17.19 -15.85 24.69
C THR A 172 -17.07 -17.36 25.02
N SER A 173 -16.30 -18.11 24.25
CA SER A 173 -16.05 -19.52 24.53
C SER A 173 -14.87 -19.67 25.49
N THR A 174 -15.05 -20.50 26.51
CA THR A 174 -13.99 -20.85 27.49
C THR A 174 -13.19 -22.07 27.04
N GLU A 175 -13.57 -22.78 25.99
CA GLU A 175 -12.99 -24.06 25.60
C GLU A 175 -11.69 -23.93 24.81
N ALA A 176 -11.54 -22.88 24.00
CA ALA A 176 -10.37 -22.70 23.15
C ALA A 176 -9.68 -21.34 23.37
N VAL A 177 -8.36 -21.31 23.22
CA VAL A 177 -7.57 -20.08 23.20
C VAL A 177 -6.85 -19.93 21.86
N TYR A 178 -6.74 -18.71 21.39
CA TYR A 178 -6.15 -18.37 20.08
C TYR A 178 -4.94 -17.46 20.28
N TYR A 179 -3.79 -17.88 19.78
CA TYR A 179 -2.56 -17.12 19.83
C TYR A 179 -2.05 -16.81 18.42
N SER A 180 -1.60 -15.58 18.20
CA SER A 180 -0.85 -15.15 17.02
C SER A 180 0.62 -15.09 17.42
N ILE A 181 1.48 -15.87 16.76
CA ILE A 181 2.87 -16.12 17.16
C ILE A 181 3.81 -15.73 16.02
N ASP A 182 4.96 -15.12 16.36
CA ASP A 182 6.04 -14.85 15.40
C ASP A 182 7.35 -14.51 16.11
N GLU A 183 8.45 -14.38 15.33
CA GLU A 183 9.76 -13.99 15.84
C GLU A 183 10.22 -12.65 15.25
N MET A 184 10.66 -11.76 16.14
CA MET A 184 11.43 -10.57 15.78
C MET A 184 12.92 -10.87 15.95
N THR A 185 13.62 -11.09 14.85
CA THR A 185 15.04 -11.46 14.85
C THR A 185 15.95 -10.23 14.80
N GLY A 186 17.17 -10.35 15.34
CA GLY A 186 18.21 -9.34 15.21
C GLY A 186 17.91 -8.03 15.95
N VAL A 187 17.17 -8.08 17.05
CA VAL A 187 16.92 -6.90 17.90
C VAL A 187 18.24 -6.46 18.54
N GLN A 188 18.71 -5.27 18.17
CA GLN A 188 20.06 -4.80 18.53
C GLN A 188 20.08 -4.08 19.87
N ALA A 189 21.05 -4.42 20.71
CA ALA A 189 21.42 -3.65 21.90
C ALA A 189 22.35 -2.49 21.47
N LEU A 190 21.81 -1.28 21.45
CA LEU A 190 22.48 -0.07 21.02
C LEU A 190 22.67 0.89 22.19
N GLU A 191 23.92 1.25 22.50
CA GLU A 191 24.27 2.29 23.46
C GLU A 191 24.61 3.60 22.74
N ARG A 192 23.90 4.68 22.99
CA ARG A 192 24.23 6.01 22.48
C ARG A 192 25.50 6.52 23.13
N ILE A 193 26.41 7.10 22.34
CA ILE A 193 27.74 7.55 22.83
C ILE A 193 27.60 8.76 23.75
N ALA A 194 26.62 9.63 23.48
CA ALA A 194 26.34 10.80 24.31
C ALA A 194 24.85 10.82 24.74
N ASN A 195 24.58 11.65 25.74
CA ASN A 195 23.23 11.87 26.22
C ASN A 195 22.39 12.64 25.21
N ASP A 196 21.12 12.31 25.14
CA ASP A 196 20.16 13.05 24.33
C ASP A 196 19.98 14.49 24.84
N ILE A 197 19.70 15.39 23.93
CA ILE A 197 19.36 16.76 24.28
C ILE A 197 17.84 16.83 24.47
N ALA A 198 17.42 17.20 25.68
CA ALA A 198 16.02 17.32 26.04
C ALA A 198 15.27 18.34 25.16
N MET A 199 13.99 18.10 24.94
CA MET A 199 13.12 19.04 24.23
C MET A 199 12.96 20.36 25.00
N LYS A 200 12.81 21.44 24.26
CA LYS A 200 12.45 22.77 24.78
C LYS A 200 11.31 23.33 23.92
N PRO A 201 10.58 24.35 24.39
CA PRO A 201 9.59 25.03 23.55
C PRO A 201 10.17 25.46 22.21
N GLY A 202 9.54 25.02 21.09
CA GLY A 202 10.01 25.26 19.73
C GLY A 202 11.19 24.38 19.27
N GLN A 203 11.73 23.50 20.11
CA GLN A 203 12.86 22.61 19.76
C GLN A 203 12.53 21.17 20.13
N PRO A 204 12.50 20.23 19.16
CA PRO A 204 12.29 18.81 19.44
C PRO A 204 13.47 18.22 20.22
N ARG A 205 13.23 17.10 20.92
CA ARG A 205 14.30 16.27 21.49
C ARG A 205 15.26 15.87 20.36
N ARG A 206 16.56 15.98 20.61
CA ARG A 206 17.62 15.51 19.70
C ARG A 206 18.28 14.28 20.32
N VAL A 207 18.23 13.19 19.57
CA VAL A 207 18.81 11.91 19.96
C VAL A 207 20.18 11.78 19.32
N GLU A 208 21.17 11.34 20.09
CA GLU A 208 22.53 11.09 19.58
C GLU A 208 22.47 10.11 18.41
N PHE A 209 23.19 10.45 17.35
CA PHE A 209 23.24 9.63 16.14
C PHE A 209 24.20 8.45 16.28
N GLU A 210 25.39 8.68 16.89
CA GLU A 210 26.41 7.65 17.06
C GLU A 210 26.08 6.68 18.19
N TYR A 211 26.43 5.41 17.98
CA TYR A 211 26.15 4.35 18.95
C TYR A 211 27.19 3.25 18.91
N ARG A 212 27.29 2.51 20.02
CA ARG A 212 28.01 1.24 20.14
C ARG A 212 27.03 0.09 20.09
N ARG A 213 27.44 -1.00 19.47
CA ARG A 213 26.66 -2.24 19.41
C ARG A 213 27.16 -3.21 20.47
N HIS A 214 26.24 -3.78 21.24
CA HIS A 214 26.52 -4.74 22.30
C HIS A 214 25.97 -6.15 22.02
N GLY A 215 25.56 -6.41 20.79
CA GLY A 215 25.01 -7.69 20.35
C GLY A 215 23.54 -7.61 19.97
N THR A 216 22.97 -8.79 19.76
CA THR A 216 21.58 -8.93 19.31
C THR A 216 20.87 -10.02 20.11
N THR A 217 19.55 -9.92 20.17
CA THR A 217 18.67 -10.99 20.68
C THR A 217 17.57 -11.28 19.67
N CYS A 218 16.94 -12.43 19.77
CA CYS A 218 15.71 -12.79 19.09
C CYS A 218 14.57 -12.74 20.11
N LEU A 219 13.46 -12.10 19.74
CA LEU A 219 12.25 -12.09 20.54
C LEU A 219 11.20 -12.99 19.89
N MET A 220 10.87 -14.10 20.53
CA MET A 220 9.67 -14.88 20.23
C MET A 220 8.50 -14.27 20.99
N ALA A 221 7.39 -14.04 20.34
CA ALA A 221 6.23 -13.45 21.00
C ALA A 221 4.92 -14.08 20.53
N ALA A 222 3.99 -14.21 21.47
CA ALA A 222 2.64 -14.69 21.24
C ALA A 222 1.64 -13.66 21.75
N ARG A 223 0.67 -13.33 20.93
CA ARG A 223 -0.42 -12.43 21.29
C ARG A 223 -1.70 -13.24 21.45
N ASN A 224 -2.28 -13.21 22.62
CA ASN A 224 -3.61 -13.75 22.83
C ASN A 224 -4.63 -12.89 22.05
N VAL A 225 -5.35 -13.51 21.13
CA VAL A 225 -6.27 -12.81 20.22
C VAL A 225 -7.46 -12.24 20.98
N SER A 226 -7.96 -12.96 21.97
CA SER A 226 -9.18 -12.60 22.72
C SER A 226 -8.95 -11.46 23.70
N THR A 227 -7.80 -11.40 24.36
CA THR A 227 -7.47 -10.39 25.37
C THR A 227 -6.56 -9.29 24.84
N GLY A 228 -5.79 -9.57 23.82
CA GLY A 228 -4.72 -8.71 23.31
C GLY A 228 -3.45 -8.73 24.13
N ALA A 229 -3.39 -9.51 25.21
CA ALA A 229 -2.18 -9.68 26.02
C ALA A 229 -1.07 -10.38 25.24
N VAL A 230 0.17 -10.05 25.56
CA VAL A 230 1.35 -10.58 24.87
C VAL A 230 2.24 -11.31 25.85
N SER A 231 2.74 -12.45 25.40
CA SER A 231 3.83 -13.20 26.03
C SER A 231 5.06 -13.10 25.15
N GLY A 232 6.23 -12.87 25.71
CA GLY A 232 7.45 -12.78 24.94
C GLY A 232 8.63 -13.43 25.65
N TRP A 233 9.53 -13.99 24.87
CA TRP A 233 10.73 -14.66 25.30
C TRP A 233 11.92 -14.22 24.45
N CYS A 234 12.93 -13.66 25.09
CA CYS A 234 14.16 -13.23 24.45
C CYS A 234 15.23 -14.31 24.55
N ASN A 235 15.78 -14.74 23.42
CA ASN A 235 16.83 -15.75 23.37
C ASN A 235 17.90 -15.34 22.32
N PRO A 236 19.18 -15.73 22.50
CA PRO A 236 20.22 -15.47 21.51
C PRO A 236 19.98 -16.25 20.17
N THR A 237 19.25 -17.35 20.22
CA THR A 237 18.96 -18.24 19.10
C THR A 237 17.45 -18.35 18.85
N ARG A 238 17.11 -18.99 17.72
CA ARG A 238 15.74 -19.35 17.33
C ARG A 238 15.70 -20.73 16.71
N THR A 239 16.22 -21.71 17.45
CA THR A 239 16.23 -23.09 17.01
C THR A 239 14.85 -23.73 17.11
N GLU A 240 14.69 -24.93 16.57
CA GLU A 240 13.46 -25.73 16.73
C GLU A 240 13.18 -26.00 18.21
N GLU A 241 14.22 -26.26 19.03
CA GLU A 241 14.11 -26.48 20.46
C GLU A 241 13.68 -25.21 21.20
N ASP A 242 14.18 -24.03 20.77
CA ASP A 242 13.77 -22.75 21.37
C ASP A 242 12.29 -22.49 21.13
N PHE A 243 11.82 -22.77 19.90
CA PHE A 243 10.40 -22.65 19.57
C PHE A 243 9.54 -23.62 20.39
N ASN A 244 9.95 -24.89 20.52
CA ASN A 244 9.22 -25.88 21.31
C ASN A 244 9.11 -25.47 22.78
N LYS A 245 10.20 -24.99 23.39
CA LYS A 245 10.17 -24.48 24.75
C LYS A 245 9.22 -23.32 24.92
N PHE A 246 9.24 -22.38 23.92
CA PHE A 246 8.32 -21.26 23.93
C PHE A 246 6.85 -21.70 23.84
N ILE A 247 6.55 -22.74 23.04
CA ILE A 247 5.19 -23.31 22.95
C ILE A 247 4.78 -23.94 24.28
N ILE A 248 5.65 -24.73 24.92
CA ILE A 248 5.37 -25.31 26.24
C ILE A 248 5.05 -24.21 27.26
N ASP A 249 5.91 -23.19 27.37
CA ASP A 249 5.69 -22.05 28.27
C ASP A 249 4.38 -21.29 27.97
N LEU A 250 3.93 -21.33 26.73
CA LEU A 250 2.68 -20.69 26.30
C LEU A 250 1.46 -21.51 26.72
N LEU A 251 1.52 -22.81 26.57
CA LEU A 251 0.45 -23.76 26.99
C LEU A 251 0.25 -23.72 28.49
N ASP A 252 1.33 -23.65 29.28
CA ASP A 252 1.29 -23.59 30.75
C ASP A 252 0.57 -22.34 31.29
N LYS A 253 0.34 -21.31 30.44
CA LYS A 253 -0.39 -20.10 30.84
C LYS A 253 -1.90 -20.25 30.86
N ASP A 254 -2.41 -21.15 30.04
CA ASP A 254 -3.85 -21.43 29.94
C ASP A 254 -4.12 -22.93 30.04
N PRO A 255 -3.72 -23.59 31.14
CA PRO A 255 -3.79 -25.05 31.28
C PRO A 255 -5.24 -25.58 31.32
N GLU A 256 -6.19 -24.72 31.65
CA GLU A 256 -7.62 -25.09 31.73
C GLU A 256 -8.30 -25.10 30.34
N ARG A 257 -7.59 -24.68 29.28
CA ARG A 257 -8.15 -24.64 27.94
C ARG A 257 -8.03 -26.00 27.26
N ARG A 258 -9.11 -26.40 26.63
CA ARG A 258 -9.22 -27.69 25.97
C ARG A 258 -8.49 -27.70 24.62
N GLN A 259 -8.42 -26.56 23.96
CA GLN A 259 -7.75 -26.41 22.66
C GLN A 259 -6.93 -25.12 22.59
N HIS A 260 -5.74 -25.23 22.03
CA HIS A 260 -4.84 -24.11 21.73
C HIS A 260 -4.67 -23.96 20.23
N HIS A 261 -5.19 -22.89 19.67
CA HIS A 261 -5.04 -22.54 18.26
C HIS A 261 -3.88 -21.57 18.08
N LEU A 262 -2.83 -21.98 17.35
CA LEU A 262 -1.59 -21.25 17.17
C LEU A 262 -1.49 -20.76 15.74
N ILE A 263 -1.62 -19.46 15.51
CA ILE A 263 -1.53 -18.82 14.20
C ILE A 263 -0.10 -18.34 14.03
N CYS A 264 0.63 -18.88 13.05
CA CYS A 264 2.03 -18.54 12.79
C CYS A 264 2.31 -18.43 11.29
N ASP A 265 3.50 -17.94 10.94
CA ASP A 265 3.95 -17.90 9.57
C ASP A 265 4.32 -19.31 9.05
N ASN A 266 4.62 -19.37 7.76
CA ASN A 266 4.90 -20.63 7.06
C ASN A 266 6.41 -20.98 7.09
N LEU A 267 7.11 -20.67 8.19
CA LEU A 267 8.52 -20.99 8.36
C LEU A 267 8.72 -22.50 8.60
N ASN A 268 9.83 -23.05 8.13
CA ASN A 268 10.12 -24.49 8.26
C ASN A 268 10.29 -24.95 9.72
N THR A 269 10.78 -24.10 10.59
CA THR A 269 10.91 -24.34 12.03
C THR A 269 9.56 -24.61 12.69
N HIS A 270 8.50 -23.94 12.21
CA HIS A 270 7.13 -24.13 12.68
C HIS A 270 6.47 -25.43 12.17
N LYS A 271 7.21 -26.24 11.40
CA LYS A 271 6.80 -27.57 10.89
C LYS A 271 7.92 -28.59 11.10
N SER A 272 8.64 -28.41 12.19
CA SER A 272 9.79 -29.25 12.51
C SER A 272 9.36 -30.65 12.95
N GLU A 273 10.29 -31.58 12.93
CA GLU A 273 10.12 -32.92 13.52
C GLU A 273 9.89 -32.81 15.01
N SER A 274 10.70 -32.00 15.68
CA SER A 274 10.62 -31.82 17.13
C SER A 274 9.28 -31.27 17.59
N LEU A 275 8.65 -30.41 16.77
CA LEU A 275 7.31 -29.90 17.05
C LEU A 275 6.22 -30.99 16.90
N VAL A 276 6.33 -31.86 15.88
CA VAL A 276 5.40 -32.99 15.69
C VAL A 276 5.52 -33.96 16.89
N LEU A 277 6.75 -34.24 17.33
CA LEU A 277 6.98 -35.09 18.51
C LEU A 277 6.41 -34.45 19.78
N LEU A 278 6.53 -33.15 19.96
CA LEU A 278 5.93 -32.42 21.07
C LEU A 278 4.40 -32.55 21.07
N VAL A 279 3.77 -32.28 19.92
CA VAL A 279 2.30 -32.38 19.81
C VAL A 279 1.85 -33.82 20.06
N ALA A 280 2.49 -34.81 19.46
CA ALA A 280 2.15 -36.23 19.68
C ALA A 280 2.28 -36.64 21.16
N ALA A 281 3.30 -36.15 21.86
CA ALA A 281 3.48 -36.42 23.29
C ALA A 281 2.36 -35.81 24.16
N ILE A 282 1.90 -34.62 23.79
CA ILE A 282 0.79 -33.94 24.52
C ILE A 282 -0.55 -34.62 24.23
N GLU A 283 -0.79 -35.00 22.97
CA GLU A 283 -2.00 -35.73 22.55
C GLU A 283 -2.06 -37.18 23.09
N GLY A 284 -0.95 -37.67 23.63
CA GLY A 284 -0.85 -39.09 24.02
C GLY A 284 -0.93 -40.03 22.81
N ASP A 285 -0.46 -39.58 21.66
CA ASP A 285 -0.54 -40.33 20.41
C ASP A 285 0.57 -41.40 20.37
N GLU A 286 0.20 -42.67 20.47
CA GLU A 286 1.11 -43.82 20.44
C GLU A 286 1.42 -44.36 19.05
N GLN A 287 0.89 -43.75 17.98
CA GLN A 287 1.12 -44.17 16.59
C GLN A 287 2.60 -44.02 16.19
N ASP A 288 3.08 -44.91 15.29
CA ASP A 288 4.38 -44.72 14.66
C ASP A 288 4.41 -43.51 13.76
N LEU A 289 5.06 -42.43 14.18
CA LEU A 289 5.21 -41.20 13.42
C LEU A 289 6.14 -41.34 12.21
N GLY A 290 6.92 -42.42 12.14
CA GLY A 290 7.87 -42.69 11.08
C GLY A 290 9.24 -42.06 11.29
N VAL A 291 10.00 -41.94 10.19
CA VAL A 291 11.38 -41.43 10.22
C VAL A 291 11.48 -40.19 9.32
N LYS A 292 12.13 -39.16 9.82
CA LYS A 292 12.36 -37.88 9.09
C LYS A 292 12.91 -38.13 7.71
N GLY A 293 12.22 -37.62 6.70
CA GLY A 293 12.63 -37.73 5.30
C GLY A 293 12.42 -39.11 4.66
N LYS A 294 11.87 -40.11 5.38
CA LYS A 294 11.71 -41.48 4.88
C LYS A 294 10.27 -41.97 4.92
N THR A 295 9.68 -42.07 6.09
CA THR A 295 8.39 -42.76 6.30
C THR A 295 7.45 -41.96 7.21
N GLY A 296 6.18 -42.28 7.18
CA GLY A 296 5.17 -41.78 8.12
C GLY A 296 4.88 -40.27 8.03
N ILE A 297 4.43 -39.72 9.14
CA ILE A 297 4.13 -38.29 9.31
C ILE A 297 5.40 -37.45 9.18
N LEU A 298 6.52 -37.94 9.65
CA LEU A 298 7.81 -37.23 9.61
C LEU A 298 8.46 -37.17 8.22
N LYS A 299 7.92 -37.89 7.22
CA LYS A 299 8.49 -38.00 5.86
C LYS A 299 8.73 -36.65 5.17
N SER A 300 7.81 -35.71 5.26
CA SER A 300 7.88 -34.47 4.51
C SER A 300 7.30 -33.29 5.33
N ILE A 301 7.62 -32.05 4.90
CA ILE A 301 7.02 -30.84 5.47
C ILE A 301 5.49 -30.88 5.32
N ALA A 302 4.99 -31.34 4.18
CA ALA A 302 3.55 -31.40 3.92
C ALA A 302 2.82 -32.42 4.82
N SER A 303 3.43 -33.59 5.10
CA SER A 303 2.84 -34.57 6.02
C SER A 303 2.85 -34.08 7.46
N ARG A 304 3.93 -33.42 7.89
CA ARG A 304 4.01 -32.78 9.22
C ARG A 304 3.00 -31.65 9.36
N GLU A 305 2.89 -30.79 8.34
CA GLU A 305 1.88 -29.73 8.31
C GLU A 305 0.46 -30.30 8.47
N LYS A 306 0.13 -31.35 7.71
CA LYS A 306 -1.17 -32.00 7.80
C LYS A 306 -1.48 -32.51 9.21
N TYR A 307 -0.50 -33.09 9.90
CA TYR A 307 -0.64 -33.54 11.27
C TYR A 307 -0.85 -32.38 12.25
N LEU A 308 -0.02 -31.34 12.16
CA LEU A 308 -0.06 -30.17 13.04
C LEU A 308 -1.33 -29.29 12.84
N THR A 309 -2.00 -29.42 11.70
CA THR A 309 -3.24 -28.69 11.38
C THR A 309 -4.50 -29.52 11.65
N ASP A 310 -4.39 -30.70 12.24
CA ASP A 310 -5.56 -31.54 12.53
C ASP A 310 -6.46 -30.84 13.58
N PRO A 311 -7.72 -30.55 13.25
CA PRO A 311 -8.62 -29.84 14.16
C PRO A 311 -9.07 -30.68 15.37
N LEU A 312 -8.74 -31.97 15.42
CA LEU A 312 -9.05 -32.86 16.53
C LEU A 312 -8.02 -32.79 17.64
N HIS A 313 -6.83 -32.23 17.37
CA HIS A 313 -5.78 -32.09 18.37
C HIS A 313 -6.10 -31.01 19.42
N GLU A 314 -5.52 -31.16 20.60
CA GLU A 314 -5.52 -30.11 21.63
C GLU A 314 -4.69 -28.90 21.21
N ILE A 315 -3.67 -29.11 20.33
CA ILE A 315 -2.82 -28.07 19.78
C ILE A 315 -2.99 -28.04 18.25
N VAL A 316 -3.61 -27.00 17.74
CA VAL A 316 -3.90 -26.83 16.30
C VAL A 316 -3.13 -25.67 15.73
N PHE A 317 -2.29 -25.91 14.74
CA PHE A 317 -1.55 -24.88 14.03
C PHE A 317 -2.31 -24.35 12.82
N HIS A 318 -2.27 -23.05 12.60
CA HIS A 318 -2.82 -22.35 11.45
C HIS A 318 -1.72 -21.53 10.77
N TYR A 319 -1.36 -21.92 9.54
CA TYR A 319 -0.25 -21.31 8.83
C TYR A 319 -0.71 -20.21 7.90
N THR A 320 -0.11 -19.01 8.01
CA THR A 320 -0.37 -17.93 7.04
C THR A 320 0.13 -18.31 5.65
N PRO A 321 -0.58 -17.96 4.59
CA PRO A 321 -0.08 -18.17 3.24
C PRO A 321 1.15 -17.30 2.98
N LYS A 322 1.98 -17.70 2.01
CA LYS A 322 3.16 -16.92 1.61
C LYS A 322 2.77 -15.47 1.27
N HIS A 323 3.58 -14.52 1.70
CA HIS A 323 3.36 -13.08 1.48
C HIS A 323 2.05 -12.53 2.06
N ALA A 324 1.60 -13.11 3.15
CA ALA A 324 0.40 -12.66 3.86
C ALA A 324 0.65 -12.49 5.38
N SER A 325 1.84 -12.01 5.77
CA SER A 325 2.20 -11.70 7.16
C SER A 325 1.23 -10.72 7.83
N TRP A 326 0.59 -9.84 7.04
CA TRP A 326 -0.45 -8.95 7.54
C TRP A 326 -1.65 -9.67 8.21
N LEU A 327 -1.83 -10.97 7.95
CA LEU A 327 -2.80 -11.81 8.66
C LEU A 327 -2.33 -12.14 10.08
N ASN A 328 -1.03 -12.07 10.36
CA ASN A 328 -0.49 -12.40 11.68
C ASN A 328 -0.57 -11.18 12.60
N GLN A 329 -1.50 -11.19 13.58
CA GLN A 329 -1.77 -10.02 14.43
C GLN A 329 -0.58 -9.61 15.31
N ILE A 330 0.35 -10.52 15.62
CA ILE A 330 1.54 -10.20 16.41
C ILE A 330 2.43 -9.15 15.72
N GLU A 331 2.43 -9.08 14.40
CA GLU A 331 3.17 -8.09 13.62
C GLU A 331 2.76 -6.64 13.97
N VAL A 332 1.47 -6.44 14.25
CA VAL A 332 0.98 -5.14 14.72
C VAL A 332 1.58 -4.78 16.07
N TRP A 333 1.70 -5.75 16.97
CA TRP A 333 2.32 -5.54 18.26
C TRP A 333 3.83 -5.28 18.13
N PHE A 334 4.55 -5.99 17.26
CA PHE A 334 5.95 -5.68 16.95
C PHE A 334 6.13 -4.23 16.49
N SER A 335 5.24 -3.73 15.65
CA SER A 335 5.24 -2.32 15.27
C SER A 335 5.06 -1.37 16.46
N ILE A 336 4.23 -1.73 17.45
CA ILE A 336 4.05 -0.95 18.69
C ILE A 336 5.33 -0.99 19.53
N LEU A 337 5.94 -2.16 19.72
CA LEU A 337 7.20 -2.33 20.44
C LEU A 337 8.31 -1.46 19.82
N VAL A 338 8.48 -1.53 18.50
CA VAL A 338 9.48 -0.72 17.79
C VAL A 338 9.24 0.77 18.03
N ARG A 339 8.04 1.26 17.80
CA ARG A 339 7.73 2.70 17.91
C ARG A 339 7.83 3.23 19.33
N LYS A 340 7.40 2.44 20.32
CA LYS A 340 7.31 2.90 21.71
C LYS A 340 8.57 2.63 22.54
N LEU A 341 9.36 1.62 22.19
CA LEU A 341 10.56 1.25 22.91
C LEU A 341 11.81 1.22 22.04
N LEU A 342 11.89 0.33 21.05
CA LEU A 342 13.15 -0.02 20.41
C LEU A 342 13.74 1.12 19.58
N LYS A 343 12.93 1.95 18.95
CA LYS A 343 13.39 3.06 18.09
C LYS A 343 14.31 4.05 18.80
N TRP A 344 14.09 4.26 20.09
CA TRP A 344 14.76 5.33 20.84
C TRP A 344 15.46 4.86 22.09
N ILE A 345 15.56 3.55 22.32
CA ILE A 345 16.22 2.98 23.48
C ILE A 345 17.73 3.13 23.34
N SER A 346 18.40 3.36 24.48
CA SER A 346 19.84 3.24 24.65
C SER A 346 20.09 2.24 25.77
N VAL A 347 20.84 1.18 25.49
CA VAL A 347 21.13 0.08 26.43
C VAL A 347 22.58 -0.37 26.27
N LYS A 348 23.22 -0.79 27.36
CA LYS A 348 24.63 -1.14 27.43
C LYS A 348 24.92 -2.63 27.29
N SER A 349 23.89 -3.45 27.25
CA SER A 349 24.03 -4.90 27.10
C SER A 349 22.77 -5.53 26.52
N VAL A 350 22.89 -6.78 26.05
CA VAL A 350 21.74 -7.60 25.60
C VAL A 350 20.83 -7.93 26.80
N ASP A 351 21.37 -8.12 27.99
CA ASP A 351 20.56 -8.40 29.18
C ASP A 351 19.71 -7.21 29.59
N GLU A 352 20.28 -5.99 29.49
CA GLU A 352 19.51 -4.77 29.72
C GLU A 352 18.39 -4.62 28.68
N LEU A 353 18.68 -4.88 27.40
CA LEU A 353 17.67 -4.86 26.33
C LEU A 353 16.55 -5.84 26.64
N THR A 354 16.89 -7.07 26.98
CA THR A 354 15.93 -8.15 27.34
C THR A 354 15.05 -7.73 28.53
N SER A 355 15.67 -7.23 29.58
CA SER A 355 14.93 -6.70 30.75
C SER A 355 13.95 -5.58 30.37
N ARG A 356 14.38 -4.66 29.49
CA ARG A 356 13.53 -3.56 29.02
C ARG A 356 12.38 -4.04 28.16
N ILE A 357 12.59 -5.06 27.33
CA ILE A 357 11.52 -5.68 26.52
C ILE A 357 10.49 -6.34 27.45
N HIS A 358 10.90 -7.14 28.43
CA HIS A 358 9.98 -7.76 29.38
C HIS A 358 9.18 -6.73 30.19
N LYS A 359 9.83 -5.70 30.71
CA LYS A 359 9.15 -4.59 31.39
C LYS A 359 8.16 -3.87 30.49
N PHE A 360 8.45 -3.74 29.18
CA PHE A 360 7.53 -3.19 28.23
C PHE A 360 6.33 -4.10 28.00
N ILE A 361 6.52 -5.42 27.89
CA ILE A 361 5.44 -6.40 27.78
C ILE A 361 4.50 -6.29 28.98
N ASP A 362 5.05 -6.26 30.21
CA ASP A 362 4.26 -6.10 31.42
C ASP A 362 3.47 -4.79 31.45
N HIS A 363 4.12 -3.70 31.04
CA HIS A 363 3.45 -2.40 30.93
C HIS A 363 2.36 -2.43 29.87
N TYR A 364 2.64 -2.99 28.69
CA TYR A 364 1.68 -3.13 27.60
C TYR A 364 0.46 -3.94 28.05
N ASN A 365 0.67 -5.06 28.68
CA ASN A 365 -0.40 -5.95 29.14
C ASN A 365 -1.32 -5.29 30.16
N ARG A 366 -0.76 -4.46 31.06
CA ARG A 366 -1.55 -3.73 32.06
C ARG A 366 -2.31 -2.53 31.52
N THR A 367 -1.78 -1.85 30.52
CA THR A 367 -2.26 -0.51 30.14
C THR A 367 -2.77 -0.40 28.73
N MET A 368 -2.37 -1.27 27.81
CA MET A 368 -2.63 -1.14 26.36
C MET A 368 -3.23 -2.38 25.71
N ALA A 369 -3.17 -3.53 26.39
CA ALA A 369 -3.70 -4.78 25.83
C ALA A 369 -5.21 -4.66 25.63
N LYS A 370 -5.65 -4.95 24.42
CA LYS A 370 -7.06 -5.03 24.03
C LYS A 370 -7.21 -5.90 22.80
N PRO A 371 -8.33 -6.61 22.63
CA PRO A 371 -8.57 -7.38 21.40
C PRO A 371 -8.65 -6.46 20.19
N PHE A 372 -8.22 -6.97 19.04
CA PHE A 372 -8.51 -6.31 17.77
C PHE A 372 -9.87 -6.72 17.26
N GLN A 373 -10.65 -5.77 16.77
CA GLN A 373 -11.84 -6.06 16.01
C GLN A 373 -11.44 -6.49 14.59
N TRP A 374 -11.60 -7.77 14.28
CA TRP A 374 -11.27 -8.30 12.96
C TRP A 374 -12.41 -8.02 11.98
N ASN A 375 -12.27 -6.98 11.16
CA ASN A 375 -13.29 -6.54 10.20
C ASN A 375 -12.95 -6.91 8.75
N TYR A 376 -11.89 -7.69 8.53
CA TYR A 376 -11.47 -8.06 7.18
C TYR A 376 -12.52 -8.95 6.50
N LYS A 377 -13.02 -8.50 5.35
CA LYS A 377 -13.89 -9.26 4.44
C LYS A 377 -13.09 -9.66 3.21
N ILE A 378 -13.06 -10.94 2.90
CA ILE A 378 -12.38 -11.47 1.73
C ILE A 378 -13.08 -10.90 0.48
N LYS A 379 -12.41 -10.03 -0.26
CA LYS A 379 -12.88 -9.52 -1.56
C LYS A 379 -12.34 -10.45 -2.65
N GLU A 380 -13.21 -10.93 -3.54
CA GLU A 380 -12.80 -11.80 -4.64
C GLU A 380 -11.74 -11.17 -5.55
N SER A 381 -11.80 -9.86 -5.78
CA SER A 381 -10.81 -9.11 -6.58
C SER A 381 -9.41 -9.02 -5.97
N GLN A 382 -9.24 -9.30 -4.68
CA GLN A 382 -7.93 -9.26 -3.99
C GLN A 382 -7.23 -10.62 -3.97
N LEU A 383 -7.91 -11.68 -4.35
CA LEU A 383 -7.38 -13.04 -4.36
C LEU A 383 -6.59 -13.35 -5.63
N PHE A 384 -6.84 -12.61 -6.68
CA PHE A 384 -6.08 -12.67 -7.93
C PHE A 384 -5.67 -11.26 -8.32
N PRO A 385 -4.38 -10.93 -8.41
CA PRO A 385 -4.00 -9.77 -9.19
C PRO A 385 -4.57 -9.97 -10.59
N PRO A 386 -5.10 -8.93 -11.26
CA PRO A 386 -5.60 -9.06 -12.61
C PRO A 386 -4.49 -9.74 -13.43
N ARG A 387 -4.79 -10.91 -14.01
CA ARG A 387 -3.86 -11.55 -14.95
C ARG A 387 -3.51 -10.49 -15.96
N CYS A 388 -2.26 -10.09 -16.01
CA CYS A 388 -1.74 -9.38 -17.15
C CYS A 388 -1.77 -10.40 -18.30
N THR A 389 -2.94 -10.56 -18.91
CA THR A 389 -3.03 -11.26 -20.17
C THR A 389 -2.10 -10.50 -21.09
N ARG A 390 -1.03 -11.14 -21.55
CA ARG A 390 -0.29 -10.70 -22.73
C ARG A 390 -1.33 -10.58 -23.83
N THR A 391 -2.02 -9.45 -23.89
CA THR A 391 -2.74 -9.07 -25.09
C THR A 391 -1.66 -8.95 -26.15
N LYS A 392 -1.73 -9.85 -27.14
CA LYS A 392 -1.01 -9.66 -28.42
C LYS A 392 -1.13 -8.18 -28.74
N ALA A 393 0.00 -7.55 -29.07
CA ALA A 393 0.04 -6.14 -29.44
C ALA A 393 -1.18 -5.85 -30.31
N PRO A 394 -1.99 -4.82 -29.98
CA PRO A 394 -3.11 -4.47 -30.84
C PRO A 394 -2.56 -4.15 -32.23
N PRO A 395 -3.26 -4.54 -33.29
CA PRO A 395 -2.85 -4.19 -34.64
C PRO A 395 -2.71 -2.68 -34.72
N ILE A 396 -1.66 -2.21 -35.38
CA ILE A 396 -1.39 -0.79 -35.63
C ILE A 396 -2.60 -0.23 -36.37
N ILE A 397 -3.51 0.43 -35.63
CA ILE A 397 -4.63 1.16 -36.22
C ILE A 397 -4.10 2.54 -36.60
N SER A 398 -4.15 2.83 -37.90
CA SER A 398 -3.79 4.12 -38.46
C SER A 398 -4.58 5.26 -37.77
N LEU A 399 -3.86 6.18 -37.19
CA LEU A 399 -4.41 7.34 -36.48
C LEU A 399 -4.80 8.45 -37.48
N SER A 400 -5.87 8.25 -38.28
CA SER A 400 -6.54 9.35 -38.95
C SER A 400 -7.95 9.51 -38.36
N GLY A 401 -8.11 10.51 -37.48
CA GLY A 401 -9.40 11.05 -37.05
C GLY A 401 -9.93 10.56 -35.72
N LEU A 402 -9.39 11.05 -34.59
CA LEU A 402 -10.09 11.02 -33.31
C LEU A 402 -9.66 12.20 -32.42
N ASN A 403 -10.65 12.95 -31.98
CA ASN A 403 -10.54 14.10 -31.09
C ASN A 403 -10.00 13.75 -29.69
N HIS A 404 -9.28 14.69 -29.09
CA HIS A 404 -8.34 14.60 -27.95
C HIS A 404 -8.93 14.31 -26.56
N THR A 405 -10.20 13.93 -26.40
CA THR A 405 -10.84 13.83 -25.07
C THR A 405 -11.33 12.44 -24.63
N ALA A 406 -11.11 11.40 -25.39
CA ALA A 406 -11.74 10.09 -25.10
C ALA A 406 -10.79 8.90 -24.85
N ARG A 407 -9.50 9.05 -24.51
CA ARG A 407 -8.55 7.91 -24.45
C ARG A 407 -7.73 7.70 -23.20
N CYS A 408 -8.04 8.31 -22.07
CA CYS A 408 -7.33 8.02 -20.80
C CYS A 408 -8.17 7.39 -19.67
N ALA A 409 -9.37 6.89 -19.95
CA ALA A 409 -10.27 6.42 -18.89
C ALA A 409 -10.19 4.91 -18.56
N TYR A 410 -9.31 4.13 -19.17
CA TYR A 410 -9.39 2.65 -19.02
C TYR A 410 -8.11 1.92 -18.57
N LEU A 411 -7.11 2.59 -18.02
CA LEU A 411 -5.97 1.89 -17.43
C LEU A 411 -5.51 2.62 -16.17
N CYS A 412 -5.67 1.99 -15.03
CA CYS A 412 -5.20 2.37 -13.69
C CYS A 412 -6.26 2.97 -12.75
N GLN A 413 -7.11 2.10 -12.21
CA GLN A 413 -7.63 2.38 -10.88
C GLN A 413 -6.47 2.22 -9.87
N PRO A 414 -6.21 3.22 -9.00
CA PRO A 414 -5.17 3.10 -7.99
C PRO A 414 -5.57 2.05 -6.94
N LEU A 415 -4.69 1.08 -6.72
CA LEU A 415 -4.72 0.25 -5.52
C LEU A 415 -4.68 1.14 -4.28
N PRO A 416 -5.38 0.80 -3.19
CA PRO A 416 -5.38 1.60 -1.96
C PRO A 416 -3.95 1.78 -1.47
N ARG A 417 -3.63 3.01 -1.08
CA ARG A 417 -2.31 3.39 -0.56
C ARG A 417 -2.00 2.58 0.69
N PHE A 418 -0.94 1.80 0.64
CA PHE A 418 -0.34 1.10 1.78
C PHE A 418 0.33 2.05 2.80
N ASP A 419 0.31 3.35 2.56
CA ASP A 419 1.01 4.37 3.36
C ASP A 419 0.36 4.65 4.73
N GLN A 420 -0.72 3.96 5.09
CA GLN A 420 -1.40 4.16 6.38
C GLN A 420 -1.05 3.12 7.46
N TRP A 421 -0.11 2.19 7.20
CA TRP A 421 0.19 1.10 8.13
C TRP A 421 1.67 0.94 8.53
N TRP A 422 2.55 1.95 8.21
CA TRP A 422 3.96 1.96 8.68
C TRP A 422 4.28 3.20 9.49
#